data_ff76b255c392d251a44175fe15c93d68
#
_entry.id   ff76b255c392d251a44175fe15c93d68
#
_cell.length_a   1.000
_cell.length_b   1.000
_cell.length_c   1.000
_cell.angle_alpha   90.00
_cell.angle_beta   90.00
_cell.angle_gamma   90.00
#
_symmetry.space_group_name_H-M   'P 1'
#
loop_
_entity.id
_entity.type
_entity.pdbx_description
1 polymer ?
#
loop_
_entity_poly.entity_id
_entity_poly.type
_entity_poly.pdbx_seq_one_letter_code
_entity_poly.pdbx_strand_id
1 'polypeptide(L)'
;MPKAIDIEQVKQNYESFIQSKKNCVLSFVNGEGKPFSSTTPFVRLNGKFYVYISQIAEHYQLMEQSEIVDLICVADEAVTANPFAPERARWQCVPKKLGNEGHEDIFATFDQLFNAKMMELLRSLDFSLFELTPIEGRYVVGFGKAFTIDIANDTLIHVVVDKK
;
A
#
# COMPACT_ATOMS: atom_id res chain seq x y z
N MET A 1 -6.18 35.22 0.28
CA MET A 1 -6.05 34.30 1.43
C MET A 1 -6.07 32.86 0.93
N PRO A 2 -5.06 32.07 1.26
CA PRO A 2 -5.16 30.65 0.93
C PRO A 2 -6.35 30.04 1.69
N LYS A 3 -7.16 29.29 0.97
CA LYS A 3 -8.30 28.57 1.56
C LYS A 3 -7.78 27.57 2.57
N ALA A 4 -8.36 27.53 3.76
CA ALA A 4 -8.02 26.55 4.78
C ALA A 4 -8.21 25.12 4.20
N ILE A 5 -7.28 24.22 4.52
CA ILE A 5 -7.36 22.83 4.08
C ILE A 5 -8.45 22.14 4.88
N ASP A 6 -9.42 21.57 4.15
CA ASP A 6 -10.47 20.74 4.72
C ASP A 6 -9.94 19.31 4.89
N ILE A 7 -9.53 18.96 6.10
CA ILE A 7 -8.95 17.65 6.44
C ILE A 7 -9.94 16.51 6.20
N GLU A 8 -11.22 16.71 6.46
CA GLU A 8 -12.25 15.68 6.21
C GLU A 8 -12.37 15.38 4.72
N GLN A 9 -12.36 16.41 3.87
CA GLN A 9 -12.36 16.22 2.42
C GLN A 9 -11.08 15.53 1.94
N VAL A 10 -9.92 15.88 2.51
CA VAL A 10 -8.65 15.22 2.19
C VAL A 10 -8.69 13.75 2.59
N LYS A 11 -9.26 13.42 3.75
CA LYS A 11 -9.42 12.03 4.19
C LYS A 11 -10.33 11.23 3.25
N GLN A 12 -11.44 11.80 2.81
CA GLN A 12 -12.32 11.16 1.83
C GLN A 12 -11.59 10.89 0.50
N ASN A 13 -10.82 11.85 0.03
CA ASN A 13 -10.02 11.70 -1.19
C ASN A 13 -8.96 10.60 -1.02
N TYR A 14 -8.29 10.55 0.11
CA TYR A 14 -7.32 9.52 0.47
C TYR A 14 -7.93 8.11 0.45
N GLU A 15 -9.08 7.92 1.09
CA GLU A 15 -9.77 6.62 1.10
C GLU A 15 -10.21 6.22 -0.31
N SER A 16 -10.76 7.15 -1.09
CA SER A 16 -11.14 6.91 -2.49
C SER A 16 -9.93 6.55 -3.35
N PHE A 17 -8.80 7.22 -3.15
CA PHE A 17 -7.56 6.93 -3.85
C PHE A 17 -7.09 5.51 -3.60
N ILE A 18 -7.02 5.08 -2.35
CA ILE A 18 -6.59 3.71 -2.01
C ILE A 18 -7.55 2.69 -2.59
N GLN A 19 -8.86 2.91 -2.46
CA GLN A 19 -9.88 1.99 -3.00
C GLN A 19 -9.79 1.85 -4.52
N SER A 20 -9.30 2.86 -5.23
CA SER A 20 -9.11 2.81 -6.69
C SER A 20 -7.91 1.96 -7.11
N LYS A 21 -7.01 1.62 -6.17
CA LYS A 21 -5.75 0.93 -6.47
C LYS A 21 -5.89 -0.58 -6.29
N LYS A 22 -5.35 -1.32 -7.26
CA LYS A 22 -5.28 -2.79 -7.26
C LYS A 22 -3.86 -3.31 -7.18
N ASN A 23 -2.88 -2.44 -7.44
CA ASN A 23 -1.47 -2.78 -7.50
C ASN A 23 -0.66 -1.79 -6.68
N CYS A 24 0.42 -2.25 -6.11
CA CYS A 24 1.36 -1.41 -5.37
C CYS A 24 2.80 -1.73 -5.75
N VAL A 25 3.71 -0.83 -5.40
CA VAL A 25 5.15 -1.09 -5.42
C VAL A 25 5.59 -1.37 -3.99
N LEU A 26 6.29 -2.48 -3.81
CA LEU A 26 6.95 -2.86 -2.56
C LEU A 26 8.44 -2.55 -2.66
N SER A 27 9.00 -2.00 -1.61
CA SER A 27 10.44 -1.71 -1.53
C SER A 27 11.04 -2.38 -0.31
N PHE A 28 12.20 -2.99 -0.53
CA PHE A 28 12.94 -3.77 0.44
C PHE A 28 14.40 -3.34 0.49
N VAL A 29 15.08 -3.67 1.55
CA VAL A 29 16.55 -3.65 1.63
C VAL A 29 17.00 -5.10 1.84
N ASN A 30 17.84 -5.62 0.95
CA ASN A 30 18.32 -6.98 1.06
C ASN A 30 19.42 -7.13 2.13
N GLY A 31 19.88 -8.38 2.38
CA GLY A 31 20.90 -8.66 3.37
C GLY A 31 22.27 -8.03 3.12
N GLU A 32 22.53 -7.51 1.90
CA GLU A 32 23.72 -6.75 1.52
C GLU A 32 23.53 -5.23 1.63
N GLY A 33 22.39 -4.78 2.14
CA GLY A 33 22.05 -3.35 2.23
C GLY A 33 21.64 -2.72 0.90
N LYS A 34 21.36 -3.52 -0.13
CA LYS A 34 20.92 -3.02 -1.45
C LYS A 34 19.42 -2.87 -1.50
N PRO A 35 18.90 -1.75 -2.02
CA PRO A 35 17.46 -1.59 -2.22
C PRO A 35 16.95 -2.47 -3.36
N PHE A 36 15.72 -2.94 -3.21
CA PHE A 36 15.02 -3.75 -4.20
C PHE A 36 13.55 -3.31 -4.25
N SER A 37 12.98 -3.18 -5.45
CA SER A 37 11.58 -2.84 -5.63
C SER A 37 10.91 -3.82 -6.57
N SER A 38 9.65 -4.14 -6.28
CA SER A 38 8.81 -4.97 -7.15
C SER A 38 7.34 -4.54 -7.05
N THR A 39 6.51 -5.08 -7.92
CA THR A 39 5.06 -4.80 -7.93
C THR A 39 4.29 -6.06 -7.57
N THR A 40 3.14 -5.87 -6.94
CA THR A 40 2.18 -6.95 -6.67
C THR A 40 0.76 -6.40 -6.54
N PRO A 41 -0.26 -7.17 -6.91
CA PRO A 41 -1.63 -6.89 -6.50
C PRO A 41 -1.77 -6.93 -4.98
N PHE A 42 -2.68 -6.15 -4.45
CA PHE A 42 -2.98 -6.12 -3.02
C PHE A 42 -4.46 -5.92 -2.76
N VAL A 43 -4.88 -6.26 -1.56
CA VAL A 43 -6.16 -5.87 -0.98
C VAL A 43 -5.94 -5.14 0.33
N ARG A 44 -6.86 -4.24 0.68
CA ARG A 44 -6.88 -3.57 1.98
C ARG A 44 -8.13 -3.99 2.74
N LEU A 45 -7.95 -4.45 3.95
CA LEU A 45 -9.03 -4.86 4.83
C LEU A 45 -8.70 -4.49 6.28
N ASN A 46 -9.63 -3.80 6.95
CA ASN A 46 -9.46 -3.37 8.34
C ASN A 46 -8.15 -2.60 8.62
N GLY A 47 -7.77 -1.71 7.69
CA GLY A 47 -6.58 -0.86 7.82
C GLY A 47 -5.25 -1.56 7.57
N LYS A 48 -5.26 -2.83 7.20
CA LYS A 48 -4.07 -3.61 6.84
C LYS A 48 -4.07 -3.93 5.35
N PHE A 49 -2.87 -4.16 4.81
CA PHE A 49 -2.70 -4.61 3.43
C PHE A 49 -2.36 -6.09 3.39
N TYR A 50 -2.83 -6.77 2.35
CA TYR A 50 -2.57 -8.18 2.13
C TYR A 50 -2.09 -8.39 0.71
N VAL A 51 -1.05 -9.19 0.57
CA VAL A 51 -0.49 -9.60 -0.72
C VAL A 51 -0.40 -11.11 -0.80
N TYR A 52 -0.61 -11.63 -1.99
CA TYR A 52 -0.59 -13.08 -2.25
C TYR A 52 0.45 -13.35 -3.33
N ILE A 53 1.60 -13.89 -2.92
CA ILE A 53 2.80 -13.94 -3.74
C ILE A 53 3.37 -15.34 -3.86
N SER A 54 3.93 -15.64 -5.04
CA SER A 54 4.58 -16.90 -5.35
C SER A 54 5.93 -17.04 -4.64
N GLN A 55 6.25 -18.24 -4.18
CA GLN A 55 7.53 -18.56 -3.54
C GLN A 55 8.73 -18.39 -4.47
N ILE A 56 8.54 -18.48 -5.79
CA ILE A 56 9.63 -18.28 -6.76
C ILE A 56 9.88 -16.81 -7.10
N ALA A 57 9.01 -15.87 -6.66
CA ALA A 57 9.24 -14.46 -6.86
C ALA A 57 10.40 -13.95 -5.99
N GLU A 58 11.23 -13.07 -6.53
CA GLU A 58 12.38 -12.52 -5.80
C GLU A 58 11.97 -11.82 -4.49
N HIS A 59 10.81 -11.14 -4.50
CA HIS A 59 10.33 -10.44 -3.31
C HIS A 59 9.80 -11.37 -2.20
N TYR A 60 9.60 -12.66 -2.47
CA TYR A 60 9.09 -13.60 -1.46
C TYR A 60 10.06 -13.76 -0.28
N GLN A 61 11.33 -14.06 -0.56
CA GLN A 61 12.35 -14.19 0.48
C GLN A 61 12.58 -12.87 1.20
N LEU A 62 12.58 -11.76 0.46
CA LEU A 62 12.73 -10.43 1.05
C LEU A 62 11.57 -10.11 2.00
N MET A 63 10.34 -10.51 1.64
CA MET A 63 9.17 -10.36 2.50
C MET A 63 9.30 -11.17 3.80
N GLU A 64 9.79 -12.41 3.72
CA GLU A 64 9.98 -13.25 4.90
C GLU A 64 11.10 -12.75 5.85
N GLN A 65 12.12 -12.09 5.31
CA GLN A 65 13.31 -11.67 6.05
C GLN A 65 13.26 -10.23 6.55
N SER A 66 12.40 -9.40 5.97
CA SER A 66 12.36 -7.98 6.30
C SER A 66 11.57 -7.70 7.57
N GLU A 67 12.11 -6.84 8.42
CA GLU A 67 11.36 -6.30 9.57
C GLU A 67 10.39 -5.21 9.15
N ILE A 68 10.76 -4.43 8.15
CA ILE A 68 9.96 -3.33 7.57
C ILE A 68 9.98 -3.44 6.05
N VAL A 69 8.83 -3.23 5.46
CA VAL A 69 8.61 -3.16 4.01
C VAL A 69 7.90 -1.83 3.69
N ASP A 70 8.36 -1.14 2.66
CA ASP A 70 7.67 0.05 2.17
C ASP A 70 6.67 -0.33 1.08
N LEU A 71 5.46 0.21 1.16
CA LEU A 71 4.39 0.02 0.18
C LEU A 71 3.97 1.38 -0.35
N ILE A 72 3.98 1.57 -1.67
CA ILE A 72 3.53 2.81 -2.29
C ILE A 72 2.51 2.54 -3.40
N CYS A 73 1.46 3.37 -3.42
CA CYS A 73 0.52 3.49 -4.52
C CYS A 73 0.67 4.88 -5.15
N VAL A 74 0.73 4.93 -6.47
CA VAL A 74 0.86 6.17 -7.25
C VAL A 74 -0.30 6.27 -8.23
N ALA A 75 -0.81 7.48 -8.47
CA ALA A 75 -1.82 7.72 -9.48
C ALA A 75 -1.30 7.33 -10.87
N ASP A 76 -2.22 6.89 -11.71
CA ASP A 76 -1.93 6.55 -13.09
C ASP A 76 -1.46 7.80 -13.86
N GLU A 77 -0.40 7.66 -14.64
CA GLU A 77 0.13 8.76 -15.46
C GLU A 77 -0.92 9.30 -16.44
N ALA A 78 -1.79 8.43 -16.95
CA ALA A 78 -2.84 8.81 -17.91
C ALA A 78 -3.85 9.82 -17.34
N VAL A 79 -4.02 9.85 -16.00
CA VAL A 79 -4.94 10.75 -15.30
C VAL A 79 -4.23 11.79 -14.44
N THR A 80 -2.90 11.83 -14.49
CA THR A 80 -2.07 12.77 -13.71
C THR A 80 -1.82 14.04 -14.51
N ALA A 81 -2.45 15.14 -14.09
CA ALA A 81 -2.32 16.42 -14.78
C ALA A 81 -0.92 17.03 -14.64
N ASN A 82 -0.27 16.84 -13.51
CA ASN A 82 1.08 17.36 -13.23
C ASN A 82 2.03 16.25 -12.80
N PRO A 83 2.97 15.82 -13.68
CA PRO A 83 3.91 14.74 -13.36
C PRO A 83 4.87 15.03 -12.20
N PHE A 84 5.07 16.31 -11.83
CA PHE A 84 5.89 16.68 -10.68
C PHE A 84 5.19 16.54 -9.33
N ALA A 85 3.88 16.37 -9.35
CA ALA A 85 3.07 16.27 -8.14
C ALA A 85 1.97 15.20 -8.30
N PRO A 86 2.31 13.94 -8.60
CA PRO A 86 1.31 12.89 -8.70
C PRO A 86 0.71 12.60 -7.33
N GLU A 87 -0.58 12.29 -7.31
CA GLU A 87 -1.22 11.77 -6.11
C GLU A 87 -0.60 10.43 -5.74
N ARG A 88 -0.19 10.27 -4.49
CA ARG A 88 0.46 9.06 -4.01
C ARG A 88 0.29 8.87 -2.51
N ALA A 89 0.26 7.63 -2.09
CA ALA A 89 0.27 7.25 -0.69
C ALA A 89 1.32 6.15 -0.45
N ARG A 90 2.09 6.31 0.62
CA ARG A 90 3.18 5.42 1.01
C ARG A 90 3.04 5.04 2.49
N TRP A 91 3.30 3.79 2.79
CA TRP A 91 3.30 3.27 4.16
C TRP A 91 4.54 2.42 4.41
N GLN A 92 5.11 2.58 5.58
CA GLN A 92 6.00 1.57 6.14
C GLN A 92 5.16 0.54 6.89
N CYS A 93 5.40 -0.73 6.61
CA CYS A 93 4.61 -1.83 7.11
C CYS A 93 5.48 -2.91 7.75
N VAL A 94 4.95 -3.55 8.77
CA VAL A 94 5.52 -4.77 9.34
C VAL A 94 4.91 -5.97 8.61
N PRO A 95 5.70 -6.77 7.88
CA PRO A 95 5.20 -7.95 7.19
C PRO A 95 5.04 -9.14 8.14
N LYS A 96 4.03 -9.96 7.87
CA LYS A 96 3.80 -11.23 8.56
C LYS A 96 3.27 -12.27 7.59
N LYS A 97 3.91 -13.40 7.49
CA LYS A 97 3.39 -14.56 6.75
C LYS A 97 2.22 -15.16 7.53
N LEU A 98 1.05 -15.24 6.92
CA LEU A 98 -0.15 -15.78 7.54
C LEU A 98 -0.36 -17.26 7.22
N GLY A 99 0.16 -17.74 6.10
CA GLY A 99 -0.25 -19.03 5.52
C GLY A 99 -1.58 -18.93 4.78
N ASN A 100 -2.08 -20.04 4.27
CA ASN A 100 -3.21 -20.06 3.33
C ASN A 100 -4.50 -20.57 3.95
N GLU A 101 -4.49 -21.04 5.18
CA GLU A 101 -5.66 -21.61 5.85
C GLU A 101 -6.23 -20.67 6.90
N GLY A 102 -7.56 -20.62 7.01
CA GLY A 102 -8.26 -19.87 8.04
C GLY A 102 -8.41 -18.37 7.77
N HIS A 103 -8.17 -17.92 6.52
CA HIS A 103 -8.23 -16.51 6.11
C HIS A 103 -9.24 -16.28 4.97
N GLU A 104 -10.40 -16.92 5.06
CA GLU A 104 -11.40 -16.88 3.99
C GLU A 104 -12.01 -15.50 3.77
N ASP A 105 -12.07 -14.65 4.77
CA ASP A 105 -12.47 -13.24 4.67
C ASP A 105 -11.52 -12.44 3.76
N ILE A 106 -10.21 -12.66 3.90
CA ILE A 106 -9.17 -12.02 3.07
C ILE A 106 -9.26 -12.55 1.64
N PHE A 107 -9.37 -13.87 1.45
CA PHE A 107 -9.49 -14.46 0.12
C PHE A 107 -10.79 -14.05 -0.58
N ALA A 108 -11.89 -13.90 0.15
CA ALA A 108 -13.14 -13.37 -0.41
C ALA A 108 -12.96 -11.94 -0.96
N THR A 109 -12.15 -11.11 -0.28
CA THR A 109 -11.80 -9.77 -0.77
C THR A 109 -10.97 -9.83 -2.06
N PHE A 110 -10.01 -10.74 -2.15
CA PHE A 110 -9.27 -10.99 -3.39
C PHE A 110 -10.18 -11.45 -4.53
N ASP A 111 -11.10 -12.36 -4.25
CA ASP A 111 -12.05 -12.88 -5.24
C ASP A 111 -12.94 -11.79 -5.83
N GLN A 112 -13.40 -10.86 -5.00
CA GLN A 112 -14.21 -9.72 -5.42
C GLN A 112 -13.44 -8.73 -6.30
N LEU A 113 -12.16 -8.48 -6.00
CA LEU A 113 -11.35 -7.48 -6.68
C LEU A 113 -10.66 -8.00 -7.94
N PHE A 114 -10.30 -9.29 -7.98
CA PHE A 114 -9.42 -9.83 -9.01
C PHE A 114 -10.04 -10.94 -9.86
N ASN A 115 -11.09 -11.55 -9.51
CA ASN A 115 -11.70 -12.71 -10.17
C ASN A 115 -11.47 -14.02 -9.42
N ALA A 116 -12.58 -14.65 -9.00
CA ALA A 116 -12.57 -15.87 -8.21
C ALA A 116 -11.88 -17.05 -8.91
N LYS A 117 -12.03 -17.20 -10.24
CA LYS A 117 -11.38 -18.29 -11.00
C LYS A 117 -9.86 -18.14 -11.04
N MET A 118 -9.38 -16.90 -11.18
CA MET A 118 -7.94 -16.61 -11.11
C MET A 118 -7.41 -16.94 -9.72
N MET A 119 -8.10 -16.53 -8.68
CA MET A 119 -7.68 -16.79 -7.29
C MET A 119 -7.69 -18.30 -6.98
N GLU A 120 -8.67 -19.04 -7.46
CA GLU A 120 -8.71 -20.51 -7.33
C GLU A 120 -7.46 -21.15 -7.97
N LEU A 121 -7.08 -20.69 -9.18
CA LEU A 121 -5.86 -21.15 -9.83
C LEU A 121 -4.62 -20.83 -8.98
N LEU A 122 -4.47 -19.61 -8.50
CA LEU A 122 -3.32 -19.19 -7.68
C LEU A 122 -3.24 -19.98 -6.36
N ARG A 123 -4.38 -20.31 -5.76
CA ARG A 123 -4.43 -21.12 -4.53
C ARG A 123 -4.00 -22.57 -4.76
N SER A 124 -4.02 -23.06 -5.99
CA SER A 124 -3.48 -24.38 -6.36
C SER A 124 -1.97 -24.39 -6.60
N LEU A 125 -1.35 -23.21 -6.63
CA LEU A 125 0.08 -23.01 -6.86
C LEU A 125 0.84 -22.75 -5.54
N ASP A 126 2.08 -22.30 -5.66
CA ASP A 126 3.01 -22.07 -4.57
C ASP A 126 2.89 -20.69 -3.87
N PHE A 127 1.75 -20.05 -3.98
CA PHE A 127 1.49 -18.73 -3.40
C PHE A 127 1.28 -18.79 -1.90
N SER A 128 1.69 -17.73 -1.21
CA SER A 128 1.47 -17.54 0.22
C SER A 128 0.93 -16.15 0.53
N LEU A 129 0.05 -16.08 1.54
CA LEU A 129 -0.55 -14.86 2.01
C LEU A 129 0.34 -14.17 3.04
N PHE A 130 0.58 -12.88 2.83
CA PHE A 130 1.28 -12.00 3.77
C PHE A 130 0.37 -10.86 4.19
N GLU A 131 0.42 -10.52 5.47
CA GLU A 131 -0.20 -9.34 6.06
C GLU A 131 0.86 -8.26 6.21
N LEU A 132 0.54 -7.04 5.77
CA LEU A 132 1.38 -5.86 5.92
C LEU A 132 0.65 -4.88 6.84
N THR A 133 1.13 -4.74 8.06
CA THR A 133 0.55 -3.83 9.06
C THR A 133 1.24 -2.48 8.97
N PRO A 134 0.55 -1.42 8.54
CA PRO A 134 1.14 -0.09 8.46
C PRO A 134 1.45 0.45 9.85
N ILE A 135 2.63 1.09 9.99
CA ILE A 135 3.07 1.75 11.22
C ILE A 135 3.21 3.25 11.07
N GLU A 136 3.48 3.72 9.86
CA GLU A 136 3.49 5.14 9.49
C GLU A 136 3.16 5.29 8.01
N GLY A 137 2.76 6.48 7.59
CA GLY A 137 2.48 6.74 6.19
C GLY A 137 2.48 8.21 5.83
N ARG A 138 2.49 8.46 4.52
CA ARG A 138 2.42 9.79 3.93
C ARG A 138 1.51 9.78 2.71
N TYR A 139 0.64 10.78 2.64
CA TYR A 139 -0.24 11.02 1.50
C TYR A 139 0.08 12.38 0.88
N VAL A 140 0.23 12.42 -0.43
CA VAL A 140 0.56 13.66 -1.17
C VAL A 140 -0.42 13.81 -2.33
N VAL A 141 -1.06 14.97 -2.43
CA VAL A 141 -2.02 15.28 -3.51
C VAL A 141 -1.58 16.43 -4.42
N GLY A 142 -0.45 17.05 -4.15
CA GLY A 142 0.06 18.17 -4.92
C GLY A 142 1.11 18.97 -4.18
N PHE A 143 1.55 20.08 -4.78
CA PHE A 143 2.50 20.99 -4.15
C PHE A 143 1.93 21.60 -2.87
N GLY A 144 2.69 21.48 -1.78
CA GLY A 144 2.28 21.97 -0.47
C GLY A 144 1.13 21.20 0.18
N LYS A 145 0.71 20.09 -0.41
CA LYS A 145 -0.40 19.24 0.06
C LYS A 145 0.11 17.85 0.40
N ALA A 146 1.00 17.78 1.37
CA ALA A 146 1.51 16.55 1.95
C ALA A 146 0.92 16.35 3.35
N PHE A 147 0.57 15.11 3.67
CA PHE A 147 -0.07 14.76 4.93
C PHE A 147 0.62 13.54 5.54
N THR A 148 0.89 13.59 6.83
CA THR A 148 1.24 12.41 7.61
C THR A 148 -0.03 11.61 7.87
N ILE A 149 0.03 10.31 7.63
CA ILE A 149 -1.04 9.38 7.97
C ILE A 149 -0.82 8.94 9.41
N ASP A 150 -1.68 9.39 10.31
CA ASP A 150 -1.69 8.95 11.71
C ASP A 150 -2.47 7.63 11.79
N ILE A 151 -1.75 6.53 11.82
CA ILE A 151 -2.34 5.17 11.82
C ILE A 151 -3.14 4.93 13.09
N ALA A 152 -2.63 5.37 14.24
CA ALA A 152 -3.25 5.10 15.54
C ALA A 152 -4.62 5.79 15.70
N ASN A 153 -4.76 7.00 15.15
CA ASN A 153 -5.96 7.82 15.25
C ASN A 153 -6.81 7.81 13.98
N ASP A 154 -6.39 7.09 12.95
CA ASP A 154 -7.04 7.04 11.63
C ASP A 154 -7.36 8.43 11.07
N THR A 155 -6.36 9.32 11.09
CA THR A 155 -6.49 10.71 10.64
C THR A 155 -5.28 11.16 9.81
N LEU A 156 -5.42 12.32 9.16
CA LEU A 156 -4.37 12.95 8.37
C LEU A 156 -3.94 14.26 9.02
N ILE A 157 -2.62 14.49 9.05
CA ILE A 157 -2.01 15.70 9.61
C ILE A 157 -1.27 16.42 8.50
N HIS A 158 -1.66 17.67 8.21
CA HIS A 158 -0.99 18.48 7.19
C HIS A 158 0.47 18.76 7.56
N VAL A 159 1.37 18.47 6.63
CA VAL A 159 2.80 18.76 6.79
C VAL A 159 3.05 20.20 6.36
N VAL A 160 3.39 21.04 7.33
CA VAL A 160 3.76 22.43 7.10
C VAL A 160 5.29 22.54 7.18
N VAL A 161 5.91 23.06 6.11
CA VAL A 161 7.34 23.36 6.10
C VAL A 161 7.49 24.85 6.36
N ASP A 162 7.99 25.20 7.52
CA ASP A 162 8.36 26.59 7.80
C ASP A 162 9.48 27.00 6.84
N LYS A 163 9.18 27.93 5.95
CA LYS A 163 10.22 28.54 5.12
C LYS A 163 11.11 29.37 6.05
N LYS A 164 12.34 28.90 6.27
CA LYS A 164 13.39 29.73 6.85
C LYS A 164 13.81 30.81 5.86
#